data_11be76131ce4ce37a04b153794c07c3b
#
_entry.id   11be76131ce4ce37a04b153794c07c3b
#
_cell.length_a   1.000
_cell.length_b   1.000
_cell.length_c   1.000
_cell.angle_alpha   90.00
_cell.angle_beta   90.00
_cell.angle_gamma   90.00
#
_symmetry.space_group_name_H-M   'P 1'
#
loop_
_entity.id
_entity.type
_entity.pdbx_description
1 polymer ?
#
loop_
_entity_poly.entity_id
_entity_poly.type
_entity_poly.pdbx_seq_one_letter_code
_entity_poly.pdbx_strand_id
1 'polypeptide(L)'
;MELVNSSIPQITMKAAIKLGVLEILAKASPSQLSSSEIASQLPTNNKEAPIVLDRILRLLACHSFLTCNLVTNKDGSVQRLYGLASASRFFVPNEDGVSLAPCLFLTQDKGFEELNQLVDVGGGLGTNMSLIVNTYPQIRGTNFDLPYVIKNAPFRPGVEHIGGDMFVKVPNGQAIFMKSILLNRSDEQCLKILKNCYDALPKSGKVIIVESIVPESPEISSISRNISTLDIVVYNLFPEAKERTIEEIKALAMGAGFGFIKVICPAYCFWVIEFYKTM
;
A
#
# COMPACT_ATOMS: atom_id res chain seq x y z
N MET A 1 -24.38 8.38 -5.05
CA MET A 1 -24.19 6.95 -5.39
C MET A 1 -22.73 6.59 -5.67
N GLU A 2 -21.89 7.47 -6.21
CA GLU A 2 -20.45 7.20 -6.47
C GLU A 2 -19.63 6.95 -5.20
N LEU A 3 -19.90 7.64 -4.10
CA LEU A 3 -19.18 7.49 -2.82
C LEU A 3 -19.36 6.12 -2.14
N VAL A 4 -20.51 5.49 -2.31
CA VAL A 4 -20.80 4.17 -1.70
C VAL A 4 -20.08 3.03 -2.48
N ASN A 5 -19.78 3.25 -3.76
CA ASN A 5 -19.20 2.25 -4.65
C ASN A 5 -17.67 2.39 -4.83
N SER A 6 -17.03 3.40 -4.22
CA SER A 6 -15.61 3.69 -4.43
C SER A 6 -14.65 2.58 -3.95
N SER A 7 -15.06 1.80 -2.95
CA SER A 7 -14.29 0.67 -2.41
C SER A 7 -14.45 -0.64 -3.20
N ILE A 8 -15.55 -0.78 -3.98
CA ILE A 8 -15.86 -2.04 -4.67
C ILE A 8 -14.77 -2.46 -5.67
N PRO A 9 -14.24 -1.58 -6.54
CA PRO A 9 -13.17 -1.95 -7.46
C PRO A 9 -11.89 -2.43 -6.76
N GLN A 10 -11.54 -1.82 -5.62
CA GLN A 10 -10.37 -2.20 -4.83
C GLN A 10 -10.55 -3.57 -4.17
N ILE A 11 -11.72 -3.83 -3.57
CA ILE A 11 -12.06 -5.14 -2.99
C ILE A 11 -12.09 -6.22 -4.08
N THR A 12 -12.62 -5.89 -5.25
CA THR A 12 -12.67 -6.79 -6.38
C THR A 12 -11.29 -7.10 -6.94
N MET A 13 -10.41 -6.09 -7.03
CA MET A 13 -9.00 -6.27 -7.41
C MET A 13 -8.27 -7.18 -6.43
N LYS A 14 -8.47 -6.96 -5.13
CA LYS A 14 -7.93 -7.83 -4.07
C LYS A 14 -8.40 -9.27 -4.22
N ALA A 15 -9.69 -9.49 -4.47
CA ALA A 15 -10.23 -10.82 -4.71
C ALA A 15 -9.57 -11.49 -5.92
N ALA A 16 -9.40 -10.75 -7.02
CA ALA A 16 -8.73 -11.25 -8.23
C ALA A 16 -7.27 -11.64 -7.97
N ILE A 17 -6.54 -10.84 -7.19
CA ILE A 17 -5.16 -11.13 -6.79
C ILE A 17 -5.13 -12.39 -5.89
N LYS A 18 -5.96 -12.46 -4.84
CA LYS A 18 -6.01 -13.63 -3.94
C LYS A 18 -6.36 -14.93 -4.65
N LEU A 19 -7.16 -14.86 -5.70
CA LEU A 19 -7.51 -16.01 -6.54
C LEU A 19 -6.40 -16.37 -7.54
N GLY A 20 -5.33 -15.58 -7.69
CA GLY A 20 -4.28 -15.81 -8.67
C GLY A 20 -4.69 -15.48 -10.12
N VAL A 21 -5.76 -14.70 -10.30
CA VAL A 21 -6.31 -14.37 -11.64
C VAL A 21 -5.32 -13.53 -12.44
N LEU A 22 -4.62 -12.59 -11.79
CA LEU A 22 -3.67 -11.72 -12.49
C LEU A 22 -2.44 -12.51 -12.96
N GLU A 23 -1.96 -13.47 -12.17
CA GLU A 23 -0.86 -14.38 -12.53
C GLU A 23 -1.24 -15.29 -13.70
N ILE A 24 -2.48 -15.79 -13.73
CA ILE A 24 -3.00 -16.58 -14.86
C ILE A 24 -2.98 -15.73 -16.14
N LEU A 25 -3.49 -14.49 -16.08
CA LEU A 25 -3.51 -13.57 -17.22
C LEU A 25 -2.09 -13.14 -17.63
N ALA A 26 -1.17 -12.98 -16.68
CA ALA A 26 0.22 -12.65 -16.97
C ALA A 26 0.93 -13.78 -17.72
N LYS A 27 0.73 -15.03 -17.31
CA LYS A 27 1.29 -16.22 -17.98
C LYS A 27 0.75 -16.40 -19.39
N ALA A 28 -0.50 -16.02 -19.62
CA ALA A 28 -1.11 -16.09 -20.95
C ALA A 28 -0.68 -14.95 -21.89
N SER A 29 -0.14 -13.86 -21.35
CA SER A 29 0.23 -12.66 -22.14
C SER A 29 1.23 -13.00 -23.26
N PRO A 30 1.04 -12.49 -24.49
CA PRO A 30 0.07 -11.48 -24.92
C PRO A 30 -1.34 -12.00 -25.22
N SER A 31 -1.59 -13.30 -25.15
CA SER A 31 -2.92 -13.88 -25.37
C SER A 31 -3.89 -13.45 -24.29
N GLN A 32 -5.16 -13.34 -24.65
CA GLN A 32 -6.24 -13.05 -23.71
C GLN A 32 -7.05 -14.33 -23.44
N LEU A 33 -7.64 -14.43 -22.26
CA LEU A 33 -8.39 -15.60 -21.80
C LEU A 33 -9.84 -15.23 -21.51
N SER A 34 -10.75 -16.16 -21.77
CA SER A 34 -12.13 -16.10 -21.31
C SER A 34 -12.26 -16.41 -19.83
N SER A 35 -13.36 -16.02 -19.22
CA SER A 35 -13.65 -16.36 -17.83
C SER A 35 -13.68 -17.88 -17.56
N SER A 36 -14.09 -18.68 -18.55
CA SER A 36 -14.08 -20.14 -18.47
C SER A 36 -12.67 -20.73 -18.45
N GLU A 37 -11.76 -20.20 -19.30
CA GLU A 37 -10.37 -20.64 -19.35
C GLU A 37 -9.62 -20.25 -18.07
N ILE A 38 -9.95 -19.07 -17.50
CA ILE A 38 -9.38 -18.65 -16.19
C ILE A 38 -9.92 -19.56 -15.08
N ALA A 39 -11.25 -19.82 -15.06
CA ALA A 39 -11.88 -20.67 -14.04
C ALA A 39 -11.28 -22.09 -14.01
N SER A 40 -10.98 -22.65 -15.19
CA SER A 40 -10.38 -24.00 -15.30
C SER A 40 -8.98 -24.10 -14.68
N GLN A 41 -8.29 -22.99 -14.46
CA GLN A 41 -6.97 -22.92 -13.85
C GLN A 41 -7.02 -22.59 -12.34
N LEU A 42 -8.20 -22.30 -11.80
CA LEU A 42 -8.38 -22.02 -10.38
C LEU A 42 -8.70 -23.32 -9.60
N PRO A 43 -8.25 -23.43 -8.33
CA PRO A 43 -8.56 -24.57 -7.48
C PRO A 43 -10.00 -24.47 -6.97
N THR A 44 -11.00 -24.62 -7.85
CA THR A 44 -12.42 -24.50 -7.50
C THR A 44 -13.25 -25.60 -8.14
N ASN A 45 -14.20 -26.14 -7.40
CA ASN A 45 -15.22 -27.06 -7.90
C ASN A 45 -16.57 -26.37 -8.17
N ASN A 46 -16.62 -25.03 -8.04
CA ASN A 46 -17.85 -24.29 -8.28
C ASN A 46 -18.15 -24.19 -9.76
N LYS A 47 -19.25 -24.78 -10.21
CA LYS A 47 -19.70 -24.79 -11.61
C LYS A 47 -20.07 -23.37 -12.09
N GLU A 48 -20.43 -22.47 -11.20
CA GLU A 48 -20.77 -21.07 -11.50
C GLU A 48 -19.53 -20.15 -11.54
N ALA A 49 -18.32 -20.68 -11.25
CA ALA A 49 -17.10 -19.87 -11.24
C ALA A 49 -16.87 -19.04 -12.51
N PRO A 50 -17.10 -19.57 -13.74
CA PRO A 50 -16.94 -18.77 -14.96
C PRO A 50 -17.87 -17.54 -15.00
N ILE A 51 -19.10 -17.69 -14.52
CA ILE A 51 -20.12 -16.61 -14.52
C ILE A 51 -19.74 -15.54 -13.49
N VAL A 52 -19.33 -15.96 -12.30
CA VAL A 52 -18.90 -15.04 -11.23
C VAL A 52 -17.63 -14.29 -11.67
N LEU A 53 -16.66 -15.01 -12.25
CA LEU A 53 -15.44 -14.43 -12.77
C LEU A 53 -15.71 -13.42 -13.89
N ASP A 54 -16.60 -13.70 -14.84
CA ASP A 54 -16.92 -12.73 -15.90
C ASP A 54 -17.42 -11.40 -15.30
N ARG A 55 -18.20 -11.45 -14.22
CA ARG A 55 -18.68 -10.24 -13.53
C ARG A 55 -17.53 -9.46 -12.88
N ILE A 56 -16.61 -10.17 -12.19
CA ILE A 56 -15.43 -9.60 -11.56
C ILE A 56 -14.50 -8.97 -12.63
N LEU A 57 -14.17 -9.72 -13.67
CA LEU A 57 -13.26 -9.30 -14.73
C LEU A 57 -13.80 -8.11 -15.51
N ARG A 58 -15.10 -8.11 -15.79
CA ARG A 58 -15.78 -6.99 -16.44
C ARG A 58 -15.72 -5.71 -15.61
N LEU A 59 -15.94 -5.80 -14.29
CA LEU A 59 -15.79 -4.65 -13.40
C LEU A 59 -14.36 -4.11 -13.43
N LEU A 60 -13.37 -4.99 -13.33
CA LEU A 60 -11.96 -4.59 -13.39
C LEU A 60 -11.58 -3.98 -14.76
N ALA A 61 -12.17 -4.47 -15.84
CA ALA A 61 -11.98 -3.89 -17.17
C ALA A 61 -12.61 -2.49 -17.29
N CYS A 62 -13.81 -2.27 -16.71
CA CYS A 62 -14.42 -0.94 -16.64
C CYS A 62 -13.57 0.09 -15.88
N HIS A 63 -12.73 -0.35 -14.94
CA HIS A 63 -11.80 0.49 -14.21
C HIS A 63 -10.36 0.48 -14.78
N SER A 64 -10.18 0.00 -16.01
CA SER A 64 -8.89 -0.03 -16.72
C SER A 64 -7.80 -0.87 -16.03
N PHE A 65 -8.17 -1.77 -15.13
CA PHE A 65 -7.25 -2.76 -14.56
C PHE A 65 -7.02 -3.93 -15.50
N LEU A 66 -8.01 -4.27 -16.34
CA LEU A 66 -7.90 -5.30 -17.36
C LEU A 66 -8.27 -4.71 -18.74
N THR A 67 -7.75 -5.34 -19.78
CA THR A 67 -8.27 -5.15 -21.15
C THR A 67 -9.37 -6.17 -21.40
N CYS A 68 -10.35 -5.81 -22.24
CA CYS A 68 -11.43 -6.71 -22.64
C CYS A 68 -11.70 -6.57 -24.13
N ASN A 69 -11.64 -7.67 -24.85
CA ASN A 69 -12.02 -7.77 -26.26
C ASN A 69 -13.23 -8.69 -26.45
N LEU A 70 -14.04 -8.39 -27.44
CA LEU A 70 -15.18 -9.24 -27.81
C LEU A 70 -14.82 -10.10 -29.02
N VAL A 71 -15.11 -11.39 -28.92
CA VAL A 71 -14.94 -12.34 -30.01
C VAL A 71 -16.30 -12.99 -30.30
N THR A 72 -16.70 -13.01 -31.58
CA THR A 72 -17.90 -13.70 -32.02
C THR A 72 -17.53 -15.12 -32.42
N ASN A 73 -18.10 -16.09 -31.77
CA ASN A 73 -17.91 -17.51 -32.04
C ASN A 73 -18.64 -17.91 -33.34
N LYS A 74 -18.34 -19.09 -33.89
CA LYS A 74 -18.96 -19.63 -35.13
C LYS A 74 -20.47 -19.84 -35.01
N ASP A 75 -20.98 -20.01 -33.79
CA ASP A 75 -22.40 -20.15 -33.45
C ASP A 75 -23.13 -18.81 -33.27
N GLY A 76 -22.43 -17.68 -33.48
CA GLY A 76 -22.97 -16.33 -33.30
C GLY A 76 -22.95 -15.84 -31.85
N SER A 77 -22.54 -16.63 -30.88
CA SER A 77 -22.40 -16.18 -29.50
C SER A 77 -21.20 -15.23 -29.33
N VAL A 78 -21.33 -14.26 -28.45
CA VAL A 78 -20.25 -13.29 -28.13
C VAL A 78 -19.56 -13.68 -26.84
N GLN A 79 -18.27 -13.84 -26.92
CA GLN A 79 -17.40 -14.14 -25.76
C GLN A 79 -16.48 -12.97 -25.43
N ARG A 80 -16.27 -12.73 -24.15
CA ARG A 80 -15.28 -11.75 -23.66
C ARG A 80 -13.95 -12.44 -23.42
N LEU A 81 -12.89 -11.83 -23.91
CA LEU A 81 -11.51 -12.22 -23.63
C LEU A 81 -10.83 -11.11 -22.83
N TYR A 82 -10.17 -11.50 -21.76
CA TYR A 82 -9.54 -10.58 -20.81
C TYR A 82 -8.02 -10.70 -20.83
N GLY A 83 -7.34 -9.58 -20.69
CA GLY A 83 -5.89 -9.50 -20.57
C GLY A 83 -5.49 -8.45 -19.53
N LEU A 84 -4.22 -8.45 -19.14
CA LEU A 84 -3.70 -7.44 -18.21
C LEU A 84 -3.57 -6.08 -18.90
N ALA A 85 -4.09 -5.03 -18.26
CA ALA A 85 -3.71 -3.67 -18.57
C ALA A 85 -2.33 -3.35 -17.99
N SER A 86 -1.65 -2.32 -18.53
CA SER A 86 -0.29 -1.96 -18.11
C SER A 86 -0.17 -1.69 -16.61
N ALA A 87 -1.16 -1.01 -16.01
CA ALA A 87 -1.19 -0.72 -14.58
C ALA A 87 -1.30 -1.97 -13.70
N SER A 88 -1.98 -3.02 -14.16
CA SER A 88 -2.18 -4.24 -13.37
C SER A 88 -0.97 -5.17 -13.35
N ARG A 89 0.00 -4.96 -14.23
CA ARG A 89 1.27 -5.71 -14.21
C ARG A 89 2.05 -5.50 -12.92
N PHE A 90 1.91 -4.34 -12.28
CA PHE A 90 2.54 -4.07 -10.99
C PHE A 90 1.98 -4.90 -9.83
N PHE A 91 0.80 -5.48 -9.98
CA PHE A 91 0.18 -6.36 -8.98
C PHE A 91 0.51 -7.84 -9.17
N VAL A 92 1.15 -8.20 -10.28
CA VAL A 92 1.68 -9.54 -10.54
C VAL A 92 3.10 -9.61 -9.99
N PRO A 93 3.47 -10.65 -9.23
CA PRO A 93 4.85 -10.85 -8.79
C PRO A 93 5.81 -10.88 -10.00
N ASN A 94 6.90 -10.12 -9.90
CA ASN A 94 8.00 -10.18 -10.86
C ASN A 94 8.87 -11.43 -10.65
N GLU A 95 9.99 -11.55 -11.35
CA GLU A 95 10.93 -12.66 -11.23
C GLU A 95 11.50 -12.82 -9.81
N ASP A 96 11.56 -11.72 -9.04
CA ASP A 96 12.01 -11.69 -7.65
C ASP A 96 10.86 -11.97 -6.65
N GLY A 97 9.66 -12.27 -7.12
CA GLY A 97 8.48 -12.54 -6.29
C GLY A 97 7.79 -11.30 -5.69
N VAL A 98 8.11 -10.10 -6.19
CA VAL A 98 7.66 -8.83 -5.63
C VAL A 98 6.57 -8.19 -6.49
N SER A 99 5.54 -7.62 -5.83
CA SER A 99 4.44 -6.91 -6.48
C SER A 99 3.87 -5.79 -5.60
N LEU A 100 2.97 -4.96 -6.16
CA LEU A 100 2.18 -3.99 -5.39
C LEU A 100 0.99 -4.63 -4.63
N ALA A 101 0.73 -5.92 -4.81
CA ALA A 101 -0.37 -6.60 -4.13
C ALA A 101 -0.35 -6.43 -2.61
N PRO A 102 0.79 -6.54 -1.89
CA PRO A 102 0.87 -6.27 -0.47
C PRO A 102 0.47 -4.84 -0.08
N CYS A 103 0.78 -3.82 -0.91
CA CYS A 103 0.32 -2.45 -0.66
C CYS A 103 -1.21 -2.33 -0.69
N LEU A 104 -1.85 -3.03 -1.63
CA LEU A 104 -3.31 -3.09 -1.69
C LEU A 104 -3.87 -3.84 -0.48
N PHE A 105 -3.17 -4.88 -0.01
CA PHE A 105 -3.57 -5.65 1.17
C PHE A 105 -3.37 -4.88 2.48
N LEU A 106 -2.33 -4.03 2.56
CA LEU A 106 -2.11 -3.16 3.71
C LEU A 106 -3.28 -2.23 4.02
N THR A 107 -3.93 -1.73 2.98
CA THR A 107 -5.13 -0.92 3.16
C THR A 107 -6.38 -1.76 3.48
N GLN A 108 -6.27 -3.09 3.47
CA GLN A 108 -7.43 -3.99 3.53
C GLN A 108 -7.28 -5.25 4.42
N ASP A 109 -6.08 -5.61 4.93
CA ASP A 109 -5.87 -6.80 5.78
C ASP A 109 -5.18 -6.48 7.13
N LYS A 110 -5.81 -6.95 8.20
CA LYS A 110 -5.35 -7.21 9.61
C LYS A 110 -4.41 -6.24 10.33
N GLY A 111 -3.85 -5.21 9.69
CA GLY A 111 -2.99 -4.25 10.37
C GLY A 111 -3.74 -3.13 11.09
N PHE A 112 -4.98 -2.86 10.66
CA PHE A 112 -5.79 -1.74 11.12
C PHE A 112 -7.12 -2.16 11.76
N GLU A 113 -7.51 -3.46 11.72
CA GLU A 113 -8.82 -3.95 12.17
C GLU A 113 -9.12 -3.64 13.65
N GLU A 114 -8.09 -3.69 14.49
CA GLU A 114 -8.22 -3.43 15.94
C GLU A 114 -8.05 -1.95 16.31
N LEU A 115 -7.80 -1.08 15.30
CA LEU A 115 -7.57 0.33 15.55
C LEU A 115 -8.90 1.12 15.51
N ASN A 116 -9.01 2.03 16.46
CA ASN A 116 -10.08 3.03 16.50
C ASN A 116 -9.56 4.46 16.29
N GLN A 117 -8.25 4.65 16.40
CA GLN A 117 -7.59 5.94 16.20
C GLN A 117 -6.26 5.74 15.48
N LEU A 118 -6.06 6.48 14.41
CA LEU A 118 -4.83 6.47 13.61
C LEU A 118 -4.42 7.90 13.26
N VAL A 119 -3.14 8.21 13.46
CA VAL A 119 -2.54 9.50 13.10
C VAL A 119 -1.59 9.29 11.93
N ASP A 120 -1.82 9.97 10.82
CA ASP A 120 -0.93 10.00 9.64
C ASP A 120 0.01 11.21 9.75
N VAL A 121 1.26 10.98 10.10
CA VAL A 121 2.26 12.03 10.30
C VAL A 121 2.97 12.33 8.99
N GLY A 122 2.88 13.57 8.54
CA GLY A 122 3.32 14.00 7.21
C GLY A 122 2.36 13.51 6.12
N GLY A 123 1.07 13.41 6.43
CA GLY A 123 0.06 12.83 5.53
C GLY A 123 -0.38 13.74 4.37
N GLY A 124 0.22 14.94 4.23
CA GLY A 124 -0.06 15.86 3.14
C GLY A 124 -1.54 16.27 3.10
N LEU A 125 -2.18 16.07 1.96
CA LEU A 125 -3.61 16.37 1.76
C LEU A 125 -4.56 15.27 2.28
N GLY A 126 -4.06 14.31 3.07
CA GLY A 126 -4.85 13.26 3.72
C GLY A 126 -5.33 12.14 2.80
N THR A 127 -4.68 11.92 1.66
CA THR A 127 -5.09 10.89 0.69
C THR A 127 -4.96 9.48 1.25
N ASN A 128 -3.82 9.15 1.88
CA ASN A 128 -3.61 7.84 2.48
C ASN A 128 -4.60 7.57 3.62
N MET A 129 -4.77 8.55 4.51
CA MET A 129 -5.72 8.44 5.62
C MET A 129 -7.15 8.23 5.12
N SER A 130 -7.58 8.95 4.07
CA SER A 130 -8.90 8.77 3.46
C SER A 130 -9.10 7.36 2.92
N LEU A 131 -8.10 6.75 2.29
CA LEU A 131 -8.15 5.36 1.82
C LEU A 131 -8.28 4.38 3.00
N ILE A 132 -7.54 4.61 4.08
CA ILE A 132 -7.58 3.77 5.27
C ILE A 132 -8.95 3.84 5.94
N VAL A 133 -9.49 5.03 6.22
CA VAL A 133 -10.79 5.18 6.91
C VAL A 133 -11.96 4.71 6.05
N ASN A 134 -11.87 4.82 4.73
CA ASN A 134 -12.89 4.26 3.83
C ASN A 134 -12.92 2.72 3.90
N THR A 135 -11.78 2.09 4.15
CA THR A 135 -11.67 0.63 4.28
C THR A 135 -12.01 0.15 5.69
N TYR A 136 -11.66 0.96 6.71
CA TYR A 136 -11.86 0.70 8.14
C TYR A 136 -12.68 1.82 8.78
N PRO A 137 -14.02 1.84 8.59
CA PRO A 137 -14.87 2.95 9.02
C PRO A 137 -14.92 3.18 10.53
N GLN A 138 -14.44 2.21 11.34
CA GLN A 138 -14.32 2.35 12.79
C GLN A 138 -13.15 3.27 13.18
N ILE A 139 -12.21 3.55 12.29
CA ILE A 139 -11.02 4.37 12.57
C ILE A 139 -11.39 5.85 12.47
N ARG A 140 -11.11 6.59 13.54
CA ARG A 140 -10.98 8.05 13.49
C ARG A 140 -9.60 8.39 12.96
N GLY A 141 -9.53 8.86 11.71
CA GLY A 141 -8.29 9.25 11.07
C GLY A 141 -7.91 10.69 11.40
N THR A 142 -6.68 10.90 11.85
CA THR A 142 -6.08 12.23 11.99
C THR A 142 -4.99 12.39 10.95
N ASN A 143 -5.17 13.32 10.01
CA ASN A 143 -4.13 13.74 9.07
C ASN A 143 -3.35 14.90 9.67
N PHE A 144 -2.06 14.71 9.96
CA PHE A 144 -1.21 15.68 10.62
C PHE A 144 -0.07 16.11 9.69
N ASP A 145 -0.01 17.39 9.40
CA ASP A 145 1.05 18.00 8.57
C ASP A 145 1.24 19.48 8.93
N LEU A 146 2.18 20.15 8.30
CA LEU A 146 2.44 21.56 8.52
C LEU A 146 1.17 22.40 8.29
N PRO A 147 0.93 23.47 9.06
CA PRO A 147 -0.32 24.25 8.99
C PRO A 147 -0.65 24.76 7.58
N TYR A 148 0.37 25.14 6.79
CA TYR A 148 0.16 25.63 5.43
C TYR A 148 -0.25 24.50 4.45
N VAL A 149 0.14 23.24 4.72
CA VAL A 149 -0.29 22.07 3.96
C VAL A 149 -1.75 21.74 4.30
N ILE A 150 -2.05 21.70 5.59
CA ILE A 150 -3.40 21.39 6.09
C ILE A 150 -4.44 22.41 5.63
N LYS A 151 -4.06 23.68 5.53
CA LYS A 151 -4.95 24.75 5.00
C LYS A 151 -5.50 24.42 3.60
N ASN A 152 -4.76 23.65 2.81
CA ASN A 152 -5.12 23.28 1.44
C ASN A 152 -5.71 21.86 1.36
N ALA A 153 -5.82 21.15 2.49
CA ALA A 153 -6.36 19.80 2.49
C ALA A 153 -7.88 19.81 2.25
N PRO A 154 -8.39 19.04 1.28
CA PRO A 154 -9.81 18.96 1.03
C PRO A 154 -10.53 18.22 2.17
N PHE A 155 -11.80 18.54 2.40
CA PHE A 155 -12.63 17.78 3.33
C PHE A 155 -12.67 16.30 2.91
N ARG A 156 -12.45 15.40 3.89
CA ARG A 156 -12.51 13.94 3.72
C ARG A 156 -13.34 13.33 4.85
N PRO A 157 -14.43 12.60 4.55
CA PRO A 157 -15.22 11.94 5.58
C PRO A 157 -14.35 11.03 6.47
N GLY A 158 -14.55 11.10 7.79
CA GLY A 158 -13.81 10.30 8.76
C GLY A 158 -12.35 10.72 9.02
N VAL A 159 -11.90 11.83 8.41
CA VAL A 159 -10.54 12.36 8.57
C VAL A 159 -10.60 13.76 9.18
N GLU A 160 -9.92 13.93 10.31
CA GLU A 160 -9.64 15.23 10.92
C GLU A 160 -8.28 15.73 10.43
N HIS A 161 -8.20 17.00 9.99
CA HIS A 161 -6.96 17.62 9.58
C HIS A 161 -6.41 18.50 10.69
N ILE A 162 -5.19 18.20 11.19
CA ILE A 162 -4.51 18.94 12.26
C ILE A 162 -3.19 19.50 11.75
N GLY A 163 -3.03 20.81 11.87
CA GLY A 163 -1.79 21.50 11.53
C GLY A 163 -0.82 21.52 12.70
N GLY A 164 0.45 21.18 12.44
CA GLY A 164 1.51 21.23 13.45
C GLY A 164 2.86 20.83 12.87
N ASP A 165 3.86 20.77 13.75
CA ASP A 165 5.24 20.40 13.40
C ASP A 165 5.60 19.08 14.11
N MET A 166 5.90 18.04 13.32
CA MET A 166 6.28 16.72 13.83
C MET A 166 7.59 16.74 14.62
N PHE A 167 8.44 17.75 14.43
CA PHE A 167 9.64 17.96 15.22
C PHE A 167 9.36 18.57 16.60
N VAL A 168 8.18 19.13 16.83
CA VAL A 168 7.77 19.70 18.12
C VAL A 168 6.92 18.71 18.88
N LYS A 169 5.83 18.23 18.27
CA LYS A 169 4.89 17.31 18.89
C LYS A 169 4.02 16.63 17.83
N VAL A 170 3.67 15.37 18.10
CA VAL A 170 2.72 14.58 17.29
C VAL A 170 1.41 14.43 18.09
N PRO A 171 0.24 14.50 17.46
CA PRO A 171 -1.04 14.23 18.11
C PRO A 171 -1.10 12.82 18.70
N ASN A 172 -1.77 12.66 19.85
CA ASN A 172 -1.95 11.36 20.46
C ASN A 172 -2.83 10.45 19.60
N GLY A 173 -2.50 9.17 19.51
CA GLY A 173 -3.27 8.16 18.79
C GLY A 173 -2.98 6.76 19.28
N GLN A 174 -3.86 5.83 18.95
CA GLN A 174 -3.64 4.40 19.25
C GLN A 174 -2.51 3.83 18.39
N ALA A 175 -2.43 4.29 17.14
CA ALA A 175 -1.32 4.01 16.25
C ALA A 175 -0.95 5.27 15.44
N ILE A 176 0.30 5.30 14.98
CA ILE A 176 0.84 6.34 14.10
C ILE A 176 1.26 5.69 12.79
N PHE A 177 0.88 6.31 11.69
CA PHE A 177 1.26 5.91 10.35
C PHE A 177 2.19 6.96 9.74
N MET A 178 3.24 6.52 9.06
CA MET A 178 4.15 7.39 8.29
C MET A 178 4.51 6.70 6.99
N LYS A 179 4.40 7.42 5.88
CA LYS A 179 4.80 6.91 4.57
C LYS A 179 5.76 7.88 3.88
N SER A 180 6.95 7.39 3.56
CA SER A 180 8.00 8.18 2.88
C SER A 180 8.38 9.47 3.65
N ILE A 181 8.52 9.35 4.96
CA ILE A 181 8.84 10.46 5.85
C ILE A 181 10.30 10.44 6.28
N LEU A 182 10.82 9.27 6.64
CA LEU A 182 12.17 9.15 7.21
C LEU A 182 13.25 9.34 6.15
N LEU A 183 12.98 8.98 4.89
CA LEU A 183 13.95 9.10 3.80
C LEU A 183 14.45 10.53 3.56
N ASN A 184 13.63 11.55 3.80
CA ASN A 184 13.96 12.97 3.58
C ASN A 184 14.63 13.65 4.79
N ARG A 185 15.14 12.88 5.75
CA ARG A 185 15.60 13.41 7.05
C ARG A 185 16.93 12.78 7.46
N SER A 186 17.76 13.57 8.16
CA SER A 186 18.96 13.04 8.82
C SER A 186 18.58 12.06 9.93
N ASP A 187 19.52 11.24 10.38
CA ASP A 187 19.28 10.28 11.47
C ASP A 187 18.88 10.99 12.77
N GLU A 188 19.47 12.15 13.06
CA GLU A 188 19.10 12.99 14.22
C GLU A 188 17.64 13.46 14.11
N GLN A 189 17.24 13.93 12.94
CA GLN A 189 15.87 14.36 12.67
C GLN A 189 14.88 13.18 12.78
N CYS A 190 15.23 12.01 12.23
CA CYS A 190 14.44 10.80 12.35
C CYS A 190 14.24 10.38 13.79
N LEU A 191 15.31 10.38 14.61
CA LEU A 191 15.25 10.08 16.05
C LEU A 191 14.30 11.03 16.77
N LYS A 192 14.35 12.33 16.46
CA LYS A 192 13.45 13.32 17.05
C LYS A 192 11.98 13.07 16.70
N ILE A 193 11.68 12.80 15.43
CA ILE A 193 10.32 12.47 14.97
C ILE A 193 9.83 11.19 15.68
N LEU A 194 10.62 10.13 15.64
CA LEU A 194 10.26 8.83 16.22
C LEU A 194 10.06 8.91 17.73
N LYS A 195 10.83 9.75 18.43
CA LYS A 195 10.64 10.01 19.86
C LYS A 195 9.32 10.74 20.15
N ASN A 196 8.98 11.75 19.36
CA ASN A 196 7.68 12.42 19.46
C ASN A 196 6.52 11.45 19.14
N CYS A 197 6.70 10.55 18.20
CA CYS A 197 5.74 9.46 17.93
C CYS A 197 5.63 8.50 19.11
N TYR A 198 6.78 8.11 19.69
CA TYR A 198 6.81 7.27 20.89
C TYR A 198 6.03 7.90 22.04
N ASP A 199 6.25 9.18 22.32
CA ASP A 199 5.59 9.89 23.41
C ASP A 199 4.07 10.05 23.19
N ALA A 200 3.62 10.15 21.94
CA ALA A 200 2.23 10.28 21.56
C ALA A 200 1.41 8.97 21.61
N LEU A 201 2.08 7.83 21.72
CA LEU A 201 1.44 6.51 21.74
C LEU A 201 1.13 6.01 23.15
N PRO A 202 0.05 5.25 23.38
CA PRO A 202 -0.14 4.47 24.59
C PRO A 202 0.88 3.32 24.69
N LYS A 203 0.94 2.62 25.84
CA LYS A 203 1.87 1.48 26.03
C LYS A 203 1.70 0.38 24.97
N SER A 204 0.47 0.07 24.59
CA SER A 204 0.14 -0.92 23.54
C SER A 204 0.15 -0.36 22.12
N GLY A 205 0.54 0.92 21.95
CA GLY A 205 0.54 1.58 20.66
C GLY A 205 1.71 1.17 19.78
N LYS A 206 1.55 1.42 18.48
CA LYS A 206 2.57 1.12 17.46
C LYS A 206 2.75 2.26 16.47
N VAL A 207 3.94 2.36 15.92
CA VAL A 207 4.20 3.12 14.67
C VAL A 207 4.21 2.15 13.51
N ILE A 208 3.58 2.51 12.43
CA ILE A 208 3.57 1.79 11.15
C ILE A 208 4.27 2.68 10.13
N ILE A 209 5.43 2.27 9.65
CA ILE A 209 6.12 2.98 8.59
C ILE A 209 6.02 2.24 7.26
N VAL A 210 5.97 2.99 6.18
CA VAL A 210 6.04 2.50 4.80
C VAL A 210 7.19 3.25 4.10
N GLU A 211 8.34 2.59 4.01
CA GLU A 211 9.59 3.17 3.50
C GLU A 211 10.24 2.23 2.48
N SER A 212 11.03 2.79 1.56
CA SER A 212 11.95 2.00 0.75
C SER A 212 13.06 1.47 1.63
N ILE A 213 13.55 0.26 1.34
CA ILE A 213 14.65 -0.35 2.08
C ILE A 213 15.76 -0.71 1.10
N VAL A 214 16.93 -0.13 1.32
CA VAL A 214 18.14 -0.49 0.58
C VAL A 214 18.64 -1.84 1.09
N PRO A 215 18.94 -2.81 0.23
CA PRO A 215 19.57 -4.05 0.66
C PRO A 215 20.98 -3.80 1.21
N GLU A 216 21.38 -4.60 2.20
CA GLU A 216 22.72 -4.49 2.84
C GLU A 216 23.88 -4.67 1.83
N SER A 217 23.67 -5.44 0.79
CA SER A 217 24.61 -5.60 -0.30
C SER A 217 23.94 -5.28 -1.64
N PRO A 218 24.67 -4.70 -2.60
CA PRO A 218 24.11 -4.44 -3.93
C PRO A 218 23.59 -5.72 -4.59
N GLU A 219 22.35 -5.66 -5.07
CA GLU A 219 21.68 -6.77 -5.76
C GLU A 219 21.37 -6.38 -7.20
N ILE A 220 21.44 -7.37 -8.12
CA ILE A 220 21.10 -7.16 -9.53
C ILE A 220 19.62 -7.44 -9.76
N SER A 221 18.75 -6.88 -8.93
CA SER A 221 17.29 -6.91 -9.14
C SER A 221 16.80 -5.59 -9.72
N SER A 222 15.66 -5.61 -10.40
CA SER A 222 15.03 -4.37 -10.92
C SER A 222 14.65 -3.42 -9.79
N ILE A 223 14.26 -3.96 -8.64
CA ILE A 223 13.85 -3.21 -7.45
C ILE A 223 15.05 -2.54 -6.80
N SER A 224 16.12 -3.30 -6.54
CA SER A 224 17.36 -2.77 -5.98
C SER A 224 17.95 -1.64 -6.82
N ARG A 225 17.97 -1.82 -8.15
CA ARG A 225 18.40 -0.77 -9.08
C ARG A 225 17.51 0.47 -9.00
N ASN A 226 16.19 0.28 -8.88
CA ASN A 226 15.25 1.40 -8.78
C ASN A 226 15.42 2.16 -7.46
N ILE A 227 15.54 1.45 -6.34
CA ILE A 227 15.76 2.05 -5.02
C ILE A 227 17.09 2.82 -5.00
N SER A 228 18.18 2.21 -5.48
CA SER A 228 19.50 2.87 -5.55
C SER A 228 19.50 4.10 -6.46
N THR A 229 18.70 4.08 -7.53
CA THR A 229 18.52 5.25 -8.41
C THR A 229 17.77 6.35 -7.69
N LEU A 230 16.70 6.00 -6.97
CA LEU A 230 15.90 6.96 -6.18
C LEU A 230 16.73 7.56 -5.06
N ASP A 231 17.57 6.78 -4.38
CA ASP A 231 18.47 7.25 -3.32
C ASP A 231 19.37 8.40 -3.84
N ILE A 232 20.00 8.22 -5.01
CA ILE A 232 20.81 9.29 -5.64
C ILE A 232 19.98 10.52 -6.01
N VAL A 233 18.74 10.31 -6.50
CA VAL A 233 17.83 11.44 -6.84
C VAL A 233 17.45 12.21 -5.57
N VAL A 234 17.09 11.49 -4.50
CA VAL A 234 16.69 12.07 -3.22
C VAL A 234 17.87 12.80 -2.57
N TYR A 235 19.07 12.23 -2.60
CA TYR A 235 20.29 12.88 -2.12
C TYR A 235 20.58 14.21 -2.85
N ASN A 236 20.37 14.26 -4.17
CA ASN A 236 20.56 15.51 -4.94
C ASN A 236 19.53 16.61 -4.58
N LEU A 237 18.32 16.21 -4.18
CA LEU A 237 17.25 17.15 -3.80
C LEU A 237 17.37 17.59 -2.33
N PHE A 238 17.80 16.68 -1.47
CA PHE A 238 17.89 16.85 -0.02
C PHE A 238 19.22 16.26 0.48
N PRO A 239 20.27 17.07 0.69
CA PRO A 239 21.63 16.57 1.00
C PRO A 239 21.75 15.70 2.25
N GLU A 240 20.79 15.80 3.18
CA GLU A 240 20.76 14.98 4.43
C GLU A 240 19.89 13.72 4.29
N ALA A 241 19.18 13.60 3.15
CA ALA A 241 18.29 12.48 2.90
C ALA A 241 19.04 11.25 2.43
N LYS A 242 18.58 10.08 2.84
CA LYS A 242 19.06 8.78 2.35
C LYS A 242 17.98 7.72 2.48
N GLU A 243 17.95 6.79 1.56
CA GLU A 243 17.29 5.51 1.76
C GLU A 243 18.09 4.68 2.78
N ARG A 244 17.41 3.90 3.61
CA ARG A 244 18.04 3.18 4.73
C ARG A 244 17.91 1.68 4.58
N THR A 245 18.88 0.96 5.12
CA THR A 245 18.79 -0.49 5.31
C THR A 245 17.84 -0.82 6.46
N ILE A 246 17.43 -2.09 6.56
CA ILE A 246 16.56 -2.52 7.66
C ILE A 246 17.24 -2.37 9.03
N GLU A 247 18.55 -2.58 9.09
CA GLU A 247 19.32 -2.46 10.33
C GLU A 247 19.45 -0.98 10.77
N GLU A 248 19.60 -0.05 9.84
CA GLU A 248 19.57 1.40 10.14
C GLU A 248 18.18 1.83 10.65
N ILE A 249 17.09 1.35 10.04
CA ILE A 249 15.72 1.61 10.53
C ILE A 249 15.51 1.05 11.93
N LYS A 250 16.02 -0.17 12.21
CA LYS A 250 15.96 -0.77 13.55
C LYS A 250 16.74 0.06 14.57
N ALA A 251 17.94 0.53 14.21
CA ALA A 251 18.76 1.36 15.10
C ALA A 251 18.04 2.67 15.45
N LEU A 252 17.39 3.33 14.48
CA LEU A 252 16.58 4.53 14.71
C LEU A 252 15.41 4.27 15.65
N ALA A 253 14.66 3.19 15.43
CA ALA A 253 13.51 2.85 16.26
C ALA A 253 13.94 2.53 17.70
N MET A 254 15.00 1.74 17.91
CA MET A 254 15.54 1.45 19.23
C MET A 254 16.10 2.71 19.91
N GLY A 255 16.80 3.58 19.17
CA GLY A 255 17.30 4.86 19.66
C GLY A 255 16.18 5.82 20.10
N ALA A 256 14.98 5.70 19.52
CA ALA A 256 13.80 6.44 19.93
C ALA A 256 13.03 5.81 21.10
N GLY A 257 13.43 4.60 21.57
CA GLY A 257 12.85 3.92 22.74
C GLY A 257 11.92 2.76 22.43
N PHE A 258 11.69 2.40 21.15
CA PHE A 258 10.88 1.23 20.79
C PHE A 258 11.61 -0.06 21.15
N GLY A 259 10.91 -0.99 21.81
CA GLY A 259 11.50 -2.24 22.31
C GLY A 259 11.41 -3.40 21.31
N PHE A 260 10.51 -3.32 20.33
CA PHE A 260 10.31 -4.39 19.35
C PHE A 260 9.96 -3.84 17.98
N ILE A 261 10.50 -4.48 16.94
CA ILE A 261 10.31 -4.10 15.53
C ILE A 261 9.92 -5.33 14.75
N LYS A 262 8.88 -5.20 13.95
CA LYS A 262 8.38 -6.27 13.09
C LYS A 262 8.35 -5.82 11.64
N VAL A 263 9.07 -6.51 10.79
CA VAL A 263 8.94 -6.37 9.34
C VAL A 263 7.73 -7.19 8.91
N ILE A 264 6.71 -6.53 8.33
CA ILE A 264 5.43 -7.15 8.00
C ILE A 264 5.47 -7.76 6.60
N CYS A 265 5.75 -6.95 5.59
CA CYS A 265 5.81 -7.40 4.21
C CYS A 265 6.51 -6.40 3.31
N PRO A 266 7.12 -6.86 2.20
CA PRO A 266 7.51 -5.99 1.10
C PRO A 266 6.27 -5.58 0.29
N ALA A 267 6.32 -4.37 -0.26
CA ALA A 267 5.27 -3.80 -1.08
C ALA A 267 5.90 -3.07 -2.27
N TYR A 268 6.34 -3.83 -3.29
CA TYR A 268 7.16 -3.38 -4.42
C TYR A 268 8.52 -2.84 -3.92
N CYS A 269 8.81 -1.52 -4.08
CA CYS A 269 10.03 -0.91 -3.55
C CYS A 269 9.88 -0.44 -2.08
N PHE A 270 8.69 -0.60 -1.48
CA PHE A 270 8.43 -0.22 -0.09
C PHE A 270 8.36 -1.45 0.80
N TRP A 271 8.60 -1.23 2.08
CA TRP A 271 8.42 -2.20 3.15
C TRP A 271 7.50 -1.63 4.22
N VAL A 272 6.68 -2.48 4.79
CA VAL A 272 5.86 -2.15 5.94
C VAL A 272 6.54 -2.67 7.18
N ILE A 273 6.78 -1.78 8.10
CA ILE A 273 7.49 -2.08 9.32
C ILE A 273 6.72 -1.48 10.50
N GLU A 274 6.54 -2.26 11.55
CA GLU A 274 5.88 -1.83 12.77
C GLU A 274 6.87 -1.74 13.92
N PHE A 275 6.78 -0.64 14.70
CA PHE A 275 7.55 -0.41 15.92
C PHE A 275 6.62 -0.42 17.11
N TYR A 276 6.97 -1.16 18.15
CA TYR A 276 6.18 -1.32 19.37
C TYR A 276 6.96 -0.85 20.58
N LYS A 277 6.26 -0.24 21.58
CA LYS A 277 6.87 0.18 22.83
C LYS A 277 7.37 -1.00 23.67
N THR A 278 6.58 -2.07 23.71
CA THR A 278 6.85 -3.31 24.45
C THR A 278 6.40 -4.51 23.62
N MET A 279 6.95 -5.69 23.93
CA MET A 279 6.42 -6.96 23.41
C MET A 279 5.05 -7.27 24.00
#